data_5417481cb49fdf252df66f1a4e8b553f
#
_entry.id   5417481cb49fdf252df66f1a4e8b553f
#
_cell.length_a   1.000
_cell.length_b   1.000
_cell.length_c   1.000
_cell.angle_alpha   90.00
_cell.angle_beta   90.00
_cell.angle_gamma   90.00
#
_symmetry.space_group_name_H-M   'P 1'
#
loop_
_entity.id
_entity.type
_entity.pdbx_description
1 polymer ?
#
loop_
_entity_poly.entity_id
_entity_poly.type
_entity_poly.pdbx_seq_one_letter_code
_entity_poly.pdbx_strand_id
1 'polypeptide(L)'
;MIEKNKGIYSILSSIFFYSLFQKIMSGTSFRKKIVKKFIYKKGLKVLDVGCGPAEILDSLPKIEYFGYDINPAYINFAKKKYKKKGNFFCKEFTNKELKKLPKFDYVLLLGILHHLSDDQIKKLMTLIKKILKKKGNIIIEDPIFVKNQNPIAKFIIKMDRGGNVKYKEGYLNLIKKYFEKVESKIYHQKFIPYTWFVMKCKN
;
A
#
# COMPACT_ATOMS: atom_id res chain seq x y z
N MET A 1 -13.20 8.45 6.60
CA MET A 1 -11.93 8.14 7.30
C MET A 1 -12.16 8.38 8.79
N ILE A 2 -12.27 7.32 9.60
CA ILE A 2 -12.45 7.45 11.06
C ILE A 2 -11.07 7.33 11.69
N GLU A 3 -10.39 8.47 11.88
CA GLU A 3 -9.18 8.52 12.71
C GLU A 3 -9.59 8.55 14.18
N LYS A 4 -9.17 7.54 14.93
CA LYS A 4 -9.22 7.55 16.40
C LYS A 4 -8.09 8.44 16.95
N ASN A 5 -8.36 9.74 17.08
CA ASN A 5 -7.41 10.73 17.62
C ASN A 5 -7.63 11.00 19.10
N LYS A 6 -7.36 10.04 20.03
CA LYS A 6 -7.29 10.35 21.47
C LYS A 6 -6.24 9.47 22.18
N GLY A 7 -5.43 10.08 23.07
CA GLY A 7 -4.49 9.41 23.97
C GLY A 7 -3.16 9.00 23.32
N ILE A 8 -2.68 7.78 23.63
CA ILE A 8 -1.42 7.19 23.11
C ILE A 8 -1.28 7.34 21.58
N TYR A 9 -2.39 7.40 20.85
CA TYR A 9 -2.42 7.64 19.40
C TYR A 9 -1.93 9.03 18.99
N SER A 10 -2.04 10.05 19.83
CA SER A 10 -1.52 11.39 19.52
C SER A 10 0.01 11.44 19.55
N ILE A 11 0.62 10.63 20.42
CA ILE A 11 2.09 10.49 20.53
C ILE A 11 2.62 9.68 19.36
N LEU A 12 1.90 8.63 18.92
CA LEU A 12 2.22 7.83 17.74
C LEU A 12 1.94 8.59 16.42
N SER A 13 1.26 9.74 16.48
CA SER A 13 0.97 10.58 15.31
C SER A 13 2.15 11.45 14.87
N SER A 14 3.19 11.58 15.70
CA SER A 14 4.39 12.27 15.23
C SER A 14 5.05 11.45 14.11
N ILE A 15 5.41 12.12 13.03
CA ILE A 15 6.03 11.51 11.84
C ILE A 15 7.26 10.68 12.22
N PHE A 16 7.98 11.10 13.24
CA PHE A 16 9.17 10.43 13.77
C PHE A 16 8.80 9.07 14.41
N PHE A 17 7.81 9.03 15.30
CA PHE A 17 7.38 7.78 15.94
C PHE A 17 6.71 6.82 14.96
N TYR A 18 5.96 7.34 14.00
CA TYR A 18 5.36 6.50 12.96
C TYR A 18 6.43 5.89 12.03
N SER A 19 7.42 6.67 11.59
CA SER A 19 8.51 6.17 10.76
C SER A 19 9.42 5.21 11.54
N LEU A 20 9.68 5.48 12.82
CA LEU A 20 10.43 4.59 13.71
C LEU A 20 9.64 3.30 13.98
N PHE A 21 8.35 3.40 14.31
CA PHE A 21 7.47 2.25 14.49
C PHE A 21 7.36 1.42 13.21
N GLN A 22 7.19 2.04 12.04
CA GLN A 22 7.21 1.35 10.75
C GLN A 22 8.57 0.73 10.44
N LYS A 23 9.69 1.39 10.75
CA LYS A 23 11.03 0.82 10.60
C LYS A 23 11.24 -0.36 11.56
N ILE A 24 10.86 -0.21 12.82
CA ILE A 24 10.94 -1.27 13.84
C ILE A 24 10.05 -2.45 13.46
N MET A 25 8.84 -2.19 13.00
CA MET A 25 7.91 -3.23 12.53
C MET A 25 8.34 -3.88 11.21
N SER A 26 9.51 -3.51 10.68
CA SER A 26 10.12 -4.02 9.44
C SER A 26 9.20 -4.05 8.20
N GLY A 27 8.07 -3.35 8.29
CA GLY A 27 7.16 -3.21 7.16
C GLY A 27 7.86 -2.65 5.93
N THR A 28 8.67 -1.61 6.09
CA THR A 28 9.41 -0.99 4.99
C THR A 28 10.42 -1.95 4.35
N SER A 29 11.19 -2.71 5.14
CA SER A 29 12.17 -3.68 4.62
C SER A 29 11.48 -4.87 3.95
N PHE A 30 10.42 -5.39 4.57
CA PHE A 30 9.62 -6.48 4.00
C PHE A 30 8.96 -6.03 2.68
N ARG A 31 8.32 -4.87 2.68
CA ARG A 31 7.67 -4.24 1.53
C ARG A 31 8.63 -4.04 0.36
N LYS A 32 9.82 -3.49 0.62
CA LYS A 32 10.91 -3.34 -0.36
C LYS A 32 11.31 -4.68 -0.97
N LYS A 33 11.48 -5.72 -0.15
CA LYS A 33 11.81 -7.09 -0.61
C LYS A 33 10.70 -7.68 -1.49
N ILE A 34 9.44 -7.51 -1.10
CA ILE A 34 8.30 -8.02 -1.88
C ILE A 34 8.18 -7.29 -3.22
N VAL A 35 8.16 -5.97 -3.22
CA VAL A 35 7.96 -5.19 -4.45
C VAL A 35 9.11 -5.39 -5.44
N LYS A 36 10.35 -5.48 -4.97
CA LYS A 36 11.52 -5.76 -5.82
C LYS A 36 11.43 -7.09 -6.57
N LYS A 37 10.74 -8.10 -6.04
CA LYS A 37 10.51 -9.37 -6.76
C LYS A 37 9.66 -9.21 -8.00
N PHE A 38 8.78 -8.22 -8.04
CA PHE A 38 7.85 -7.99 -9.14
C PHE A 38 8.32 -6.87 -10.07
N ILE A 39 8.94 -5.83 -9.51
CA ILE A 39 9.38 -4.64 -10.26
C ILE A 39 10.92 -4.62 -10.28
N TYR A 40 11.49 -5.32 -11.26
CA TYR A 40 12.95 -5.45 -11.45
C TYR A 40 13.44 -4.86 -12.78
N LYS A 41 12.53 -4.57 -13.72
CA LYS A 41 12.86 -3.98 -15.02
C LYS A 41 12.88 -2.45 -14.94
N LYS A 42 13.78 -1.82 -15.71
CA LYS A 42 13.81 -0.36 -15.91
C LYS A 42 12.69 0.10 -16.85
N GLY A 43 12.36 1.39 -16.81
CA GLY A 43 11.43 2.04 -17.75
C GLY A 43 9.95 1.73 -17.52
N LEU A 44 9.59 0.99 -16.48
CA LEU A 44 8.19 0.70 -16.15
C LEU A 44 7.50 1.97 -15.60
N LYS A 45 6.21 2.10 -15.89
CA LYS A 45 5.33 3.11 -15.28
C LYS A 45 4.63 2.51 -14.07
N VAL A 46 4.83 3.13 -12.92
CA VAL A 46 4.32 2.65 -11.63
C VAL A 46 3.50 3.72 -10.94
N LEU A 47 2.26 3.39 -10.61
CA LEU A 47 1.39 4.20 -9.76
C LEU A 47 1.41 3.63 -8.34
N ASP A 48 1.61 4.46 -7.33
CA ASP A 48 1.58 4.09 -5.92
C ASP A 48 0.49 4.93 -5.23
N VAL A 49 -0.60 4.28 -4.84
CA VAL A 49 -1.73 4.94 -4.18
C VAL A 49 -1.63 4.72 -2.68
N GLY A 50 -1.57 5.82 -1.92
CA GLY A 50 -1.19 5.81 -0.51
C GLY A 50 0.33 5.62 -0.35
N CYS A 51 1.11 6.34 -1.17
CA CYS A 51 2.56 6.14 -1.25
C CYS A 51 3.32 6.52 0.03
N GLY A 52 2.69 7.25 0.96
CA GLY A 52 3.36 7.79 2.13
C GLY A 52 4.59 8.60 1.76
N PRO A 53 5.72 8.44 2.48
CA PRO A 53 6.99 9.10 2.16
C PRO A 53 7.73 8.51 0.94
N ALA A 54 7.09 7.61 0.18
CA ALA A 54 7.60 6.95 -1.03
C ALA A 54 8.92 6.18 -0.86
N GLU A 55 9.20 5.66 0.34
CA GLU A 55 10.47 4.96 0.63
C GLU A 55 10.68 3.68 -0.19
N ILE A 56 9.63 3.20 -0.86
CA ILE A 56 9.72 2.08 -1.80
C ILE A 56 10.68 2.39 -2.97
N LEU A 57 10.81 3.65 -3.37
CA LEU A 57 11.70 4.10 -4.44
C LEU A 57 13.17 3.77 -4.19
N ASP A 58 13.60 3.66 -2.92
CA ASP A 58 14.99 3.28 -2.60
C ASP A 58 15.36 1.87 -3.09
N SER A 59 14.36 1.03 -3.38
CA SER A 59 14.57 -0.38 -3.77
C SER A 59 14.16 -0.68 -5.21
N LEU A 60 13.60 0.30 -5.91
CA LEU A 60 13.14 0.11 -7.29
C LEU A 60 14.22 0.52 -8.30
N PRO A 61 14.25 -0.12 -9.48
CA PRO A 61 15.11 0.32 -10.57
C PRO A 61 14.66 1.70 -11.08
N LYS A 62 15.36 2.25 -12.08
CA LYS A 62 14.92 3.49 -12.73
C LYS A 62 13.58 3.26 -13.44
N ILE A 63 12.52 3.85 -12.88
CA ILE A 63 11.12 3.75 -13.35
C ILE A 63 10.51 5.14 -13.47
N GLU A 64 9.36 5.24 -14.12
CA GLU A 64 8.51 6.42 -14.12
C GLU A 64 7.46 6.26 -13.01
N TYR A 65 7.69 6.93 -11.88
CA TYR A 65 6.91 6.75 -10.65
C TYR A 65 5.93 7.89 -10.42
N PHE A 66 4.70 7.54 -10.02
CA PHE A 66 3.62 8.45 -9.67
C PHE A 66 3.05 8.07 -8.30
N GLY A 67 3.33 8.89 -7.28
CA GLY A 67 2.88 8.66 -5.91
C GLY A 67 1.75 9.61 -5.52
N TYR A 68 0.68 9.05 -4.98
CA TYR A 68 -0.47 9.78 -4.43
C TYR A 68 -0.61 9.51 -2.95
N ASP A 69 -0.70 10.56 -2.15
CA ASP A 69 -1.02 10.48 -0.72
C ASP A 69 -1.75 11.75 -0.29
N ILE A 70 -2.64 11.64 0.69
CA ILE A 70 -3.38 12.78 1.23
C ILE A 70 -2.59 13.56 2.28
N ASN A 71 -1.52 12.97 2.82
CA ASN A 71 -0.71 13.59 3.88
C ASN A 71 0.35 14.54 3.29
N PRO A 72 0.24 15.87 3.53
CA PRO A 72 1.17 16.84 2.96
C PRO A 72 2.61 16.67 3.49
N ALA A 73 2.78 16.23 4.73
CA ALA A 73 4.11 16.02 5.30
C ALA A 73 4.85 14.89 4.58
N TYR A 74 4.16 13.79 4.25
CA TYR A 74 4.74 12.68 3.49
C TYR A 74 5.11 13.10 2.07
N ILE A 75 4.22 13.80 1.39
CA ILE A 75 4.47 14.26 0.02
C ILE A 75 5.60 15.29 -0.03
N ASN A 76 5.67 16.22 0.93
CA ASN A 76 6.77 17.18 1.01
C ASN A 76 8.11 16.48 1.26
N PHE A 77 8.14 15.49 2.14
CA PHE A 77 9.32 14.64 2.36
C PHE A 77 9.72 13.91 1.06
N ALA A 78 8.77 13.26 0.38
CA ALA A 78 9.03 12.53 -0.86
C ALA A 78 9.59 13.45 -1.96
N LYS A 79 9.00 14.63 -2.16
CA LYS A 79 9.49 15.65 -3.10
C LYS A 79 10.92 16.08 -2.78
N LYS A 80 11.21 16.37 -1.50
CA LYS A 80 12.55 16.80 -1.06
C LYS A 80 13.58 15.69 -1.26
N LYS A 81 13.26 14.45 -0.86
CA LYS A 81 14.18 13.31 -0.90
C LYS A 81 14.43 12.79 -2.31
N TYR A 82 13.37 12.63 -3.09
CA TYR A 82 13.44 11.94 -4.39
C TYR A 82 13.50 12.88 -5.59
N LYS A 83 13.16 14.17 -5.42
CA LYS A 83 13.26 15.18 -6.47
C LYS A 83 12.65 14.70 -7.80
N LYS A 84 13.48 14.61 -8.86
CA LYS A 84 13.07 14.18 -10.21
C LYS A 84 12.91 12.67 -10.39
N LYS A 85 13.08 11.86 -9.32
CA LYS A 85 12.92 10.39 -9.42
C LYS A 85 11.44 9.94 -9.42
N GLY A 86 10.50 10.84 -9.17
CA GLY A 86 9.07 10.54 -9.17
C GLY A 86 8.20 11.80 -9.22
N ASN A 87 6.94 11.60 -9.57
CA ASN A 87 5.90 12.61 -9.53
C ASN A 87 5.05 12.39 -8.27
N PHE A 88 4.94 13.39 -7.38
CA PHE A 88 4.28 13.25 -6.09
C PHE A 88 3.11 14.21 -5.95
N PHE A 89 1.93 13.70 -5.64
CA PHE A 89 0.67 14.42 -5.60
C PHE A 89 0.03 14.33 -4.21
N CYS A 90 -0.17 15.50 -3.56
CA CYS A 90 -0.83 15.60 -2.26
C CYS A 90 -2.35 15.66 -2.46
N LYS A 91 -2.97 14.54 -2.76
CA LYS A 91 -4.41 14.41 -2.97
C LYS A 91 -4.85 12.95 -3.07
N GLU A 92 -6.14 12.72 -2.94
CA GLU A 92 -6.74 11.42 -3.21
C GLU A 92 -6.66 11.08 -4.70
N PHE A 93 -6.42 9.79 -5.00
CA PHE A 93 -6.51 9.26 -6.35
C PHE A 93 -7.96 9.03 -6.75
N THR A 94 -8.50 9.83 -7.68
CA THR A 94 -9.89 9.83 -8.07
C THR A 94 -10.07 9.69 -9.59
N ASN A 95 -11.33 9.61 -10.03
CA ASN A 95 -11.66 9.54 -11.47
C ASN A 95 -11.16 10.76 -12.28
N LYS A 96 -11.00 11.92 -11.64
CA LYS A 96 -10.47 13.13 -12.29
C LYS A 96 -9.02 12.95 -12.80
N GLU A 97 -8.26 12.07 -12.14
CA GLU A 97 -6.86 11.81 -12.46
C GLU A 97 -6.70 10.90 -13.70
N LEU A 98 -7.68 10.03 -13.99
CA LEU A 98 -7.60 9.06 -15.09
C LEU A 98 -7.36 9.70 -16.46
N LYS A 99 -7.90 10.92 -16.69
CA LYS A 99 -7.76 11.62 -17.97
C LYS A 99 -6.38 12.25 -18.17
N LYS A 100 -5.61 12.43 -17.07
CA LYS A 100 -4.32 13.16 -17.08
C LYS A 100 -3.12 12.24 -16.95
N LEU A 101 -3.35 10.97 -16.66
CA LEU A 101 -2.30 10.00 -16.37
C LEU A 101 -2.14 8.98 -17.49
N PRO A 102 -0.92 8.47 -17.71
CA PRO A 102 -0.69 7.37 -18.63
C PRO A 102 -1.28 6.06 -18.08
N LYS A 103 -1.31 5.01 -18.90
CA LYS A 103 -1.56 3.65 -18.43
C LYS A 103 -0.31 3.10 -17.75
N PHE A 104 -0.51 2.33 -16.65
CA PHE A 104 0.55 1.82 -15.79
C PHE A 104 0.85 0.34 -16.02
N ASP A 105 2.13 -0.02 -15.90
CA ASP A 105 2.58 -1.40 -15.88
C ASP A 105 2.28 -2.05 -14.52
N TYR A 106 2.44 -1.26 -13.46
CA TYR A 106 2.15 -1.68 -12.08
C TYR A 106 1.39 -0.60 -11.32
N VAL A 107 0.46 -1.05 -10.47
CA VAL A 107 -0.13 -0.24 -9.41
C VAL A 107 0.24 -0.88 -8.07
N LEU A 108 0.68 -0.06 -7.13
CA LEU A 108 1.02 -0.44 -5.77
C LEU A 108 -0.08 0.05 -4.82
N LEU A 109 -0.52 -0.84 -3.93
CA LEU A 109 -1.41 -0.57 -2.80
C LEU A 109 -0.78 -1.19 -1.56
N LEU A 110 0.08 -0.42 -0.89
CA LEU A 110 0.95 -0.94 0.16
C LEU A 110 0.53 -0.41 1.53
N GLY A 111 -0.26 -1.18 2.26
CA GLY A 111 -0.78 -0.82 3.57
C GLY A 111 -1.87 0.25 3.50
N ILE A 112 -2.76 0.16 2.52
CA ILE A 112 -3.84 1.16 2.34
C ILE A 112 -5.24 0.56 2.48
N LEU A 113 -5.47 -0.70 2.08
CA LEU A 113 -6.84 -1.22 2.02
C LEU A 113 -7.51 -1.31 3.38
N HIS A 114 -6.75 -1.59 4.44
CA HIS A 114 -7.27 -1.64 5.80
C HIS A 114 -7.69 -0.26 6.37
N HIS A 115 -7.37 0.84 5.69
CA HIS A 115 -7.86 2.19 5.98
C HIS A 115 -9.17 2.51 5.26
N LEU A 116 -9.59 1.68 4.30
CA LEU A 116 -10.73 1.93 3.42
C LEU A 116 -11.94 1.07 3.79
N SER A 117 -13.13 1.61 3.63
CA SER A 117 -14.36 0.81 3.66
C SER A 117 -14.45 -0.08 2.42
N ASP A 118 -15.32 -1.10 2.46
CA ASP A 118 -15.53 -2.00 1.33
C ASP A 118 -15.95 -1.26 0.06
N ASP A 119 -16.78 -0.23 0.18
CA ASP A 119 -17.21 0.55 -0.98
C ASP A 119 -16.11 1.46 -1.53
N GLN A 120 -15.24 1.98 -0.66
CA GLN A 120 -14.06 2.71 -1.10
C GLN A 120 -13.08 1.78 -1.83
N ILE A 121 -12.88 0.54 -1.34
CA ILE A 121 -12.06 -0.48 -2.03
C ILE A 121 -12.65 -0.79 -3.40
N LYS A 122 -13.97 -1.04 -3.51
CA LYS A 122 -14.63 -1.31 -4.79
C LYS A 122 -14.46 -0.16 -5.79
N LYS A 123 -14.63 1.09 -5.34
CA LYS A 123 -14.41 2.29 -6.16
C LYS A 123 -12.95 2.37 -6.62
N LEU A 124 -11.99 2.16 -5.72
CA LEU A 124 -10.56 2.18 -6.03
C LEU A 124 -10.20 1.09 -7.06
N MET A 125 -10.68 -0.15 -6.90
CA MET A 125 -10.43 -1.24 -7.86
C MET A 125 -10.97 -0.90 -9.25
N THR A 126 -12.15 -0.28 -9.33
CA THR A 126 -12.73 0.18 -10.61
C THR A 126 -11.84 1.23 -11.29
N LEU A 127 -11.29 2.18 -10.53
CA LEU A 127 -10.37 3.19 -11.06
C LEU A 127 -9.05 2.56 -11.54
N ILE A 128 -8.50 1.66 -10.75
CA ILE A 128 -7.24 0.98 -11.05
C ILE A 128 -7.39 0.11 -12.31
N LYS A 129 -8.48 -0.62 -12.47
CA LYS A 129 -8.73 -1.40 -13.68
C LYS A 129 -8.72 -0.53 -14.94
N LYS A 130 -9.26 0.69 -14.84
CA LYS A 130 -9.28 1.66 -15.97
C LYS A 130 -7.89 2.22 -16.30
N ILE A 131 -6.95 2.29 -15.35
CA ILE A 131 -5.65 2.93 -15.57
C ILE A 131 -4.51 1.92 -15.80
N LEU A 132 -4.73 0.65 -15.53
CA LEU A 132 -3.79 -0.41 -15.85
C LEU A 132 -3.68 -0.63 -17.35
N LYS A 133 -2.48 -0.98 -17.81
CA LYS A 133 -2.27 -1.57 -19.14
C LYS A 133 -2.95 -2.94 -19.25
N LYS A 134 -3.24 -3.42 -20.45
CA LYS A 134 -3.87 -4.73 -20.71
C LYS A 134 -3.12 -5.91 -20.05
N LYS A 135 -1.80 -5.82 -19.89
CA LYS A 135 -0.96 -6.80 -19.18
C LYS A 135 -0.39 -6.24 -17.87
N GLY A 136 -1.01 -5.18 -17.34
CA GLY A 136 -0.58 -4.55 -16.10
C GLY A 136 -0.91 -5.39 -14.87
N ASN A 137 -0.20 -5.14 -13.78
CA ASN A 137 -0.37 -5.87 -12.52
C ASN A 137 -0.61 -4.91 -11.36
N ILE A 138 -1.32 -5.39 -10.35
CA ILE A 138 -1.41 -4.73 -9.04
C ILE A 138 -0.64 -5.56 -8.03
N ILE A 139 0.11 -4.88 -7.18
CA ILE A 139 0.70 -5.47 -5.98
C ILE A 139 0.01 -4.84 -4.77
N ILE A 140 -0.64 -5.67 -4.00
CA ILE A 140 -1.32 -5.29 -2.76
C ILE A 140 -0.58 -5.93 -1.61
N GLU A 141 -0.32 -5.16 -0.57
CA GLU A 141 0.24 -5.66 0.68
C GLU A 141 -0.50 -4.99 1.83
N ASP A 142 -1.15 -5.78 2.68
CA ASP A 142 -1.94 -5.30 3.82
C ASP A 142 -1.80 -6.24 5.02
N PRO A 143 -2.00 -5.75 6.25
CA PRO A 143 -2.15 -6.62 7.42
C PRO A 143 -3.35 -7.55 7.25
N ILE A 144 -3.27 -8.72 7.90
CA ILE A 144 -4.33 -9.73 7.82
C ILE A 144 -4.55 -10.41 9.17
N PHE A 145 -5.80 -10.74 9.47
CA PHE A 145 -6.10 -11.71 10.52
C PHE A 145 -6.09 -13.14 9.98
N VAL A 146 -5.50 -14.06 10.73
CA VAL A 146 -5.49 -15.48 10.40
C VAL A 146 -5.95 -16.33 11.59
N LYS A 147 -6.47 -17.52 11.30
CA LYS A 147 -6.77 -18.52 12.34
C LYS A 147 -5.47 -18.92 13.04
N ASN A 148 -5.49 -19.06 14.35
CA ASN A 148 -4.31 -19.40 15.17
C ASN A 148 -3.14 -18.39 15.04
N GLN A 149 -3.46 -17.11 14.86
CA GLN A 149 -2.46 -16.05 14.78
C GLN A 149 -1.73 -15.89 16.12
N ASN A 150 -0.43 -15.61 16.05
CA ASN A 150 0.35 -15.21 17.21
C ASN A 150 -0.37 -14.08 17.98
N PRO A 151 -0.59 -14.19 19.30
CA PRO A 151 -1.36 -13.22 20.08
C PRO A 151 -0.80 -11.80 20.01
N ILE A 152 0.54 -11.66 20.01
CA ILE A 152 1.22 -10.36 19.90
C ILE A 152 0.96 -9.75 18.51
N ALA A 153 1.08 -10.55 17.44
CA ALA A 153 0.77 -10.10 16.08
C ALA A 153 -0.69 -9.64 15.97
N LYS A 154 -1.62 -10.39 16.54
CA LYS A 154 -3.04 -10.06 16.56
C LYS A 154 -3.31 -8.76 17.32
N PHE A 155 -2.65 -8.57 18.46
CA PHE A 155 -2.76 -7.35 19.25
C PHE A 155 -2.24 -6.13 18.47
N ILE A 156 -1.04 -6.22 17.89
CA ILE A 156 -0.44 -5.14 17.11
C ILE A 156 -1.33 -4.75 15.92
N ILE A 157 -1.85 -5.75 15.19
CA ILE A 157 -2.74 -5.50 14.05
C ILE A 157 -4.06 -4.84 14.51
N LYS A 158 -4.60 -5.20 15.67
CA LYS A 158 -5.77 -4.53 16.25
C LYS A 158 -5.52 -3.08 16.64
N MET A 159 -4.29 -2.75 16.99
CA MET A 159 -3.85 -1.38 17.32
C MET A 159 -3.55 -0.55 16.07
N ASP A 160 -3.56 -1.16 14.88
CA ASP A 160 -3.37 -0.43 13.63
C ASP A 160 -4.49 0.59 13.39
N ARG A 161 -4.12 1.76 12.88
CA ARG A 161 -5.05 2.88 12.66
C ARG A 161 -6.14 2.61 11.64
N GLY A 162 -5.92 1.68 10.73
CA GLY A 162 -6.82 1.40 9.62
C GLY A 162 -8.19 0.88 10.08
N GLY A 163 -8.23 0.04 11.10
CA GLY A 163 -9.47 -0.46 11.70
C GLY A 163 -10.27 -1.45 10.83
N ASN A 164 -10.00 -1.56 9.54
CA ASN A 164 -10.71 -2.44 8.60
C ASN A 164 -9.87 -3.64 8.13
N VAL A 165 -8.97 -4.12 8.98
CA VAL A 165 -8.19 -5.33 8.69
C VAL A 165 -9.13 -6.53 8.55
N LYS A 166 -8.96 -7.31 7.51
CA LYS A 166 -9.83 -8.45 7.15
C LYS A 166 -9.11 -9.78 7.28
N TYR A 167 -9.89 -10.85 7.26
CA TYR A 167 -9.40 -12.19 6.93
C TYR A 167 -9.19 -12.33 5.42
N LYS A 168 -8.49 -13.38 5.00
CA LYS A 168 -8.13 -13.66 3.61
C LYS A 168 -9.33 -13.59 2.67
N GLU A 169 -10.40 -14.25 3.04
CA GLU A 169 -11.64 -14.34 2.25
C GLU A 169 -12.27 -12.95 2.06
N GLY A 170 -12.24 -12.09 3.09
CA GLY A 170 -12.76 -10.72 3.01
C GLY A 170 -12.02 -9.88 1.96
N TYR A 171 -10.68 -9.93 1.93
CA TYR A 171 -9.91 -9.25 0.88
C TYR A 171 -10.15 -9.87 -0.50
N LEU A 172 -10.12 -11.20 -0.62
CA LEU A 172 -10.31 -11.89 -1.90
C LEU A 172 -11.68 -11.63 -2.51
N ASN A 173 -12.75 -11.61 -1.72
CA ASN A 173 -14.11 -11.34 -2.19
C ASN A 173 -14.28 -9.92 -2.77
N LEU A 174 -13.51 -8.95 -2.27
CA LEU A 174 -13.52 -7.58 -2.78
C LEU A 174 -12.72 -7.42 -4.07
N ILE A 175 -11.71 -8.27 -4.31
CA ILE A 175 -10.71 -8.04 -5.36
C ILE A 175 -10.87 -8.98 -6.56
N LYS A 176 -11.19 -10.27 -6.33
CA LYS A 176 -11.25 -11.29 -7.39
C LYS A 176 -12.17 -10.95 -8.55
N LYS A 177 -13.27 -10.24 -8.30
CA LYS A 177 -14.22 -9.87 -9.36
C LYS A 177 -13.71 -8.80 -10.33
N TYR A 178 -12.59 -8.16 -10.04
CA TYR A 178 -12.01 -7.13 -10.90
C TYR A 178 -10.87 -7.63 -11.76
N PHE A 179 -10.26 -8.77 -11.42
CA PHE A 179 -9.04 -9.25 -12.06
C PHE A 179 -9.15 -10.73 -12.42
N GLU A 180 -8.64 -11.09 -13.61
CA GLU A 180 -8.70 -12.45 -14.13
C GLU A 180 -7.88 -13.43 -13.28
N LYS A 181 -6.71 -12.97 -12.80
CA LYS A 181 -5.82 -13.79 -11.98
C LYS A 181 -5.42 -13.07 -10.70
N VAL A 182 -5.67 -13.71 -9.56
CA VAL A 182 -5.27 -13.23 -8.23
C VAL A 182 -4.42 -14.31 -7.55
N GLU A 183 -3.12 -14.06 -7.49
CA GLU A 183 -2.16 -14.86 -6.70
C GLU A 183 -2.02 -14.22 -5.33
N SER A 184 -2.00 -15.02 -4.27
CA SER A 184 -1.89 -14.48 -2.91
C SER A 184 -1.03 -15.34 -2.00
N LYS A 185 -0.33 -14.69 -1.06
CA LYS A 185 0.48 -15.37 -0.05
C LYS A 185 0.44 -14.62 1.28
N ILE A 186 0.39 -15.38 2.37
CA ILE A 186 0.50 -14.87 3.74
C ILE A 186 1.95 -15.01 4.19
N TYR A 187 2.45 -13.96 4.85
CA TYR A 187 3.80 -13.91 5.40
C TYR A 187 3.74 -13.61 6.89
N HIS A 188 4.37 -14.46 7.69
CA HIS A 188 4.54 -14.28 9.12
C HIS A 188 5.96 -13.78 9.40
N GLN A 189 6.06 -12.63 10.06
CA GLN A 189 7.36 -12.12 10.52
C GLN A 189 7.68 -12.68 11.90
N LYS A 190 8.94 -13.11 12.10
CA LYS A 190 9.37 -13.79 13.33
C LYS A 190 9.88 -12.85 14.41
N PHE A 191 10.72 -11.86 14.07
CA PHE A 191 11.36 -10.98 15.04
C PHE A 191 10.39 -9.99 15.69
N ILE A 192 9.58 -9.33 14.88
CA ILE A 192 8.45 -8.56 15.33
C ILE A 192 7.23 -9.26 14.77
N PRO A 193 6.44 -9.95 15.62
CA PRO A 193 5.33 -10.76 15.13
C PRO A 193 4.32 -9.87 14.40
N TYR A 194 4.27 -10.01 13.09
CA TYR A 194 3.29 -9.33 12.25
C TYR A 194 2.89 -10.23 11.09
N THR A 195 1.67 -10.09 10.61
CA THR A 195 1.16 -10.96 9.53
C THR A 195 0.72 -10.11 8.36
N TRP A 196 1.38 -10.33 7.22
CA TRP A 196 1.13 -9.63 5.98
C TRP A 196 0.42 -10.50 4.97
N PHE A 197 -0.52 -9.94 4.25
CA PHE A 197 -1.16 -10.55 3.10
C PHE A 197 -0.73 -9.83 1.83
N VAL A 198 -0.07 -10.57 0.96
CA VAL A 198 0.40 -10.05 -0.32
C VAL A 198 -0.42 -10.66 -1.43
N MET A 199 -0.96 -9.81 -2.30
CA MET A 199 -1.68 -10.23 -3.49
C MET A 199 -1.03 -9.61 -4.73
N LYS A 200 -0.90 -10.42 -5.78
CA LYS A 200 -0.58 -9.97 -7.13
C LYS A 200 -1.79 -10.24 -8.01
N CYS A 201 -2.35 -9.18 -8.55
CA CYS A 201 -3.52 -9.29 -9.45
C CYS A 201 -3.10 -8.88 -10.87
N LYS A 202 -3.55 -9.64 -11.85
CA LYS A 202 -3.30 -9.36 -13.27
C LYS A 202 -4.59 -8.92 -13.94
N ASN A 203 -4.47 -7.87 -14.78
CA ASN A 203 -5.57 -7.37 -15.61
C ASN A 203 -5.72 -8.22 -16.85
#